data_a26049227302e023362a74edbbcf3ca0
#
_entry.id   a26049227302e023362a74edbbcf3ca0
#
_cell.length_a   1.000
_cell.length_b   1.000
_cell.length_c   1.000
_cell.angle_alpha   90.00
_cell.angle_beta   90.00
_cell.angle_gamma   90.00
#
_symmetry.space_group_name_H-M   'P 1'
#
loop_
_entity.id
_entity.type
_entity.pdbx_description
1 polymer ?
#
loop_
_entity_poly.entity_id
_entity_poly.type
_entity_poly.pdbx_seq_one_letter_code
_entity_poly.pdbx_strand_id
1 'polypeptide(L)'
;MNTQDELKIRDMEILFQPFHSRKLDTPTRIVLPAMTRGFSPGGAPTDEVAAYYQRRAKHEVGLIITEGTFIDEPSASPSSNYPNFFGGAPLRGWKKVLEAVHTTDCKIAPQLWHVGMARPFKGENLPN
;
A
#
# COMPACT_ATOMS: atom_id res chain seq x y z
N MET A 1 31.92 23.16 5.49
CA MET A 1 31.03 22.04 5.81
C MET A 1 31.86 21.05 6.61
N ASN A 2 31.37 20.56 7.77
CA ASN A 2 32.17 19.71 8.66
C ASN A 2 32.18 18.27 8.10
N THR A 3 33.27 17.54 8.27
CA THR A 3 33.46 16.14 7.81
C THR A 3 32.33 15.20 8.26
N GLN A 4 31.72 15.48 9.45
CA GLN A 4 30.56 14.74 9.94
C GLN A 4 29.26 15.03 9.15
N ASP A 5 29.11 16.23 8.62
CA ASP A 5 27.94 16.58 7.80
C ASP A 5 28.05 15.96 6.40
N GLU A 6 29.25 15.88 5.86
CA GLU A 6 29.51 15.19 4.58
C GLU A 6 29.28 13.67 4.68
N LEU A 7 29.67 13.06 5.81
CA LEU A 7 29.39 11.64 6.05
C LEU A 7 27.89 11.36 6.17
N LYS A 8 27.14 12.22 6.89
CA LYS A 8 25.68 12.11 7.01
C LYS A 8 24.96 12.26 5.67
N ILE A 9 25.41 13.17 4.79
CA ILE A 9 24.85 13.37 3.45
C ILE A 9 25.10 12.13 2.60
N ARG A 10 26.31 11.56 2.62
CA ARG A 10 26.64 10.32 1.90
C ARG A 10 25.83 9.12 2.36
N ASP A 11 25.57 9.01 3.67
CA ASP A 11 24.72 7.93 4.22
C ASP A 11 23.28 8.04 3.76
N MET A 12 22.77 9.26 3.51
CA MET A 12 21.41 9.46 2.99
C MET A 12 21.28 9.18 1.49
N GLU A 13 22.34 9.39 0.71
CA GLU A 13 22.34 9.13 -0.73
C GLU A 13 22.03 7.67 -1.06
N ILE A 14 22.34 6.73 -0.17
CA ILE A 14 22.04 5.30 -0.35
C ILE A 14 20.53 5.03 -0.47
N LEU A 15 19.67 5.86 0.12
CA LEU A 15 18.21 5.71 0.03
C LEU A 15 17.72 5.92 -1.40
N PHE A 16 18.41 6.75 -2.17
CA PHE A 16 18.05 7.09 -3.55
C PHE A 16 18.74 6.20 -4.59
N GLN A 17 19.58 5.25 -4.15
CA GLN A 17 20.17 4.25 -5.04
C GLN A 17 19.16 3.15 -5.36
N PRO A 18 19.20 2.59 -6.59
CA PRO A 18 18.38 1.43 -6.93
C PRO A 18 18.64 0.25 -5.98
N PHE A 19 17.60 -0.53 -5.77
CA PHE A 19 17.72 -1.82 -5.12
C PHE A 19 17.44 -2.92 -6.13
N HIS A 20 18.35 -3.88 -6.22
CA HIS A 20 18.26 -5.03 -7.12
C HIS A 20 18.26 -6.32 -6.32
N SER A 21 17.32 -7.19 -6.63
CA SER A 21 17.27 -8.55 -6.11
C SER A 21 16.89 -9.53 -7.22
N ARG A 22 16.90 -10.82 -6.89
CA ARG A 22 16.54 -11.87 -7.87
C ARG A 22 15.16 -11.68 -8.52
N LYS A 23 14.20 -11.04 -7.83
CA LYS A 23 12.80 -10.93 -8.28
C LYS A 23 12.18 -9.55 -8.12
N LEU A 24 12.89 -8.60 -7.53
CA LEU A 24 12.38 -7.26 -7.28
C LEU A 24 13.48 -6.25 -7.55
N ASP A 25 13.21 -5.35 -8.48
CA ASP A 25 14.01 -4.17 -8.76
C ASP A 25 13.19 -2.94 -8.44
N THR A 26 13.75 -2.02 -7.67
CA THR A 26 13.11 -0.74 -7.36
C THR A 26 14.04 0.43 -7.70
N PRO A 27 13.52 1.58 -8.15
CA PRO A 27 14.33 2.73 -8.53
C PRO A 27 15.03 3.39 -7.33
N THR A 28 14.49 3.23 -6.13
CA THR A 28 15.07 3.71 -4.87
C THR A 28 14.85 2.69 -3.77
N ARG A 29 15.47 2.91 -2.61
CA ARG A 29 15.32 2.06 -1.41
C ARG A 29 14.26 2.58 -0.44
N ILE A 30 13.47 3.57 -0.85
CA ILE A 30 12.42 4.17 -0.04
C ILE A 30 11.14 3.36 -0.24
N VAL A 31 10.56 2.90 0.86
CA VAL A 31 9.32 2.11 0.87
C VAL A 31 8.21 2.88 1.58
N LEU A 32 7.07 3.03 0.93
CA LEU A 32 5.84 3.47 1.60
C LEU A 32 5.23 2.26 2.34
N PRO A 33 5.18 2.27 3.67
CA PRO A 33 4.59 1.17 4.42
C PRO A 33 3.07 1.16 4.32
N ALA A 34 2.46 0.04 4.72
CA ALA A 34 1.02 -0.11 4.79
C ALA A 34 0.40 0.82 5.84
N MET A 35 -0.59 1.61 5.43
CA MET A 35 -1.34 2.52 6.32
C MET A 35 -2.82 2.46 5.97
N THR A 36 -3.63 1.86 6.84
CA THR A 36 -5.08 1.76 6.67
C THR A 36 -5.73 3.12 6.83
N ARG A 37 -6.51 3.55 5.83
CA ARG A 37 -7.12 4.89 5.77
C ARG A 37 -8.64 4.88 5.78
N GLY A 38 -9.28 3.79 5.31
CA GLY A 38 -10.74 3.66 5.32
C GLY A 38 -11.46 4.50 4.26
N PHE A 39 -10.86 4.74 3.11
CA PHE A 39 -11.42 5.54 2.01
C PHE A 39 -11.86 4.68 0.81
N SER A 40 -12.28 3.44 1.07
CA SER A 40 -12.72 2.49 0.03
C SER A 40 -14.16 2.04 0.30
N PRO A 41 -15.16 2.90 0.06
CA PRO A 41 -16.56 2.55 0.35
C PRO A 41 -16.98 1.30 -0.43
N GLY A 42 -17.67 0.38 0.26
CA GLY A 42 -18.02 -0.91 -0.30
C GLY A 42 -16.82 -1.80 -0.64
N GLY A 43 -15.67 -1.55 -0.02
CA GLY A 43 -14.43 -2.29 -0.25
C GLY A 43 -13.71 -1.94 -1.57
N ALA A 44 -14.17 -0.95 -2.33
CA ALA A 44 -13.61 -0.60 -3.62
C ALA A 44 -12.73 0.66 -3.55
N PRO A 45 -11.44 0.58 -3.88
CA PRO A 45 -10.58 1.75 -4.01
C PRO A 45 -11.16 2.77 -4.99
N THR A 46 -11.21 4.04 -4.58
CA THR A 46 -11.72 5.16 -5.39
C THR A 46 -10.63 5.80 -6.25
N ASP A 47 -11.01 6.76 -7.08
CA ASP A 47 -10.05 7.54 -7.89
C ASP A 47 -9.14 8.40 -6.97
N GLU A 48 -9.63 8.85 -5.80
CA GLU A 48 -8.81 9.54 -4.80
C GLU A 48 -7.76 8.62 -4.17
N VAL A 49 -8.09 7.33 -3.99
CA VAL A 49 -7.12 6.31 -3.54
C VAL A 49 -6.04 6.12 -4.60
N ALA A 50 -6.41 6.05 -5.87
CA ALA A 50 -5.45 5.96 -6.97
C ALA A 50 -4.54 7.19 -7.02
N ALA A 51 -5.10 8.40 -6.93
CA ALA A 51 -4.36 9.66 -6.89
C ALA A 51 -3.42 9.76 -5.67
N TYR A 52 -3.85 9.21 -4.52
CA TYR A 52 -3.01 9.15 -3.31
C TYR A 52 -1.73 8.34 -3.55
N TYR A 53 -1.85 7.13 -4.09
CA TYR A 53 -0.68 6.27 -4.36
C TYR A 53 0.17 6.83 -5.49
N GLN A 54 -0.44 7.38 -6.55
CA GLN A 54 0.29 8.01 -7.66
C GLN A 54 1.17 9.17 -7.18
N ARG A 55 0.65 10.05 -6.29
CA ARG A 55 1.46 11.16 -5.74
C ARG A 55 2.71 10.67 -5.02
N ARG A 56 2.64 9.54 -4.29
CA ARG A 56 3.81 8.95 -3.62
C ARG A 56 4.78 8.34 -4.62
N ALA A 57 4.24 7.63 -5.59
CA ALA A 57 5.06 7.02 -6.65
C ALA A 57 5.86 8.05 -7.47
N LYS A 58 5.34 9.28 -7.61
CA LYS A 58 6.03 10.39 -8.30
C LYS A 58 7.16 11.04 -7.49
N HIS A 59 7.30 10.72 -6.20
CA HIS A 59 8.23 11.36 -5.28
C HIS A 59 9.14 10.34 -4.58
N GLU A 60 10.11 9.81 -5.31
CA GLU A 60 11.24 9.01 -4.80
C GLU A 60 10.86 7.70 -4.07
N VAL A 61 9.60 7.31 -4.05
CA VAL A 61 9.19 6.02 -3.48
C VAL A 61 9.45 4.90 -4.48
N GLY A 62 10.32 3.95 -4.12
CA GLY A 62 10.66 2.81 -4.96
C GLY A 62 9.67 1.66 -4.87
N LEU A 63 9.05 1.48 -3.70
CA LEU A 63 8.06 0.43 -3.46
C LEU A 63 6.91 0.96 -2.59
N ILE A 64 5.69 0.67 -2.98
CA ILE A 64 4.49 0.92 -2.18
C ILE A 64 3.96 -0.42 -1.67
N ILE A 65 3.78 -0.53 -0.35
CA ILE A 65 2.91 -1.56 0.24
C ILE A 65 1.55 -0.90 0.49
N THR A 66 0.49 -1.44 -0.09
CA THR A 66 -0.84 -0.83 0.04
C THR A 66 -1.34 -0.88 1.48
N GLU A 67 -2.37 -0.09 1.79
CA GLU A 67 -3.16 -0.29 3.00
C GLU A 67 -3.68 -1.73 3.10
N GLY A 68 -3.99 -2.17 4.32
CA GLY A 68 -4.54 -3.50 4.58
C GLY A 68 -5.74 -3.79 3.67
N THR A 69 -5.63 -4.85 2.90
CA THR A 69 -6.56 -5.22 1.83
C THR A 69 -7.07 -6.62 2.13
N PHE A 70 -8.38 -6.74 2.33
CA PHE A 70 -8.96 -7.95 2.91
C PHE A 70 -9.09 -9.07 1.89
N ILE A 71 -8.84 -10.30 2.36
CA ILE A 71 -9.09 -11.54 1.64
C ILE A 71 -10.60 -11.86 1.64
N ASP A 72 -11.04 -12.76 0.75
CA ASP A 72 -12.43 -13.19 0.63
C ASP A 72 -12.79 -14.16 1.77
N GLU A 73 -12.99 -13.55 2.96
CA GLU A 73 -13.38 -14.25 4.17
C GLU A 73 -14.24 -13.28 5.01
N PRO A 74 -15.50 -13.65 5.39
CA PRO A 74 -16.45 -12.75 6.05
C PRO A 74 -15.96 -12.13 7.36
N SER A 75 -15.09 -12.82 8.09
CA SER A 75 -14.50 -12.34 9.34
C SER A 75 -13.25 -11.49 9.16
N ALA A 76 -12.73 -11.38 7.94
CA ALA A 76 -11.44 -10.72 7.68
C ALA A 76 -11.47 -9.22 7.98
N SER A 77 -12.60 -8.54 7.72
CA SER A 77 -12.71 -7.08 7.83
C SER A 77 -13.70 -6.63 8.91
N PRO A 78 -13.35 -5.60 9.70
CA PRO A 78 -14.27 -4.99 10.65
C PRO A 78 -15.10 -3.85 10.02
N SER A 79 -14.89 -3.48 8.77
CA SER A 79 -15.51 -2.32 8.14
C SER A 79 -15.62 -2.46 6.62
N SER A 80 -16.76 -2.02 6.08
CA SER A 80 -17.00 -1.95 4.64
C SER A 80 -16.26 -0.79 3.92
N ASN A 81 -15.56 0.07 4.68
CA ASN A 81 -14.77 1.17 4.12
C ASN A 81 -13.30 0.80 3.89
N TYR A 82 -12.89 -0.40 4.26
CA TYR A 82 -11.56 -0.90 3.99
C TYR A 82 -11.55 -1.69 2.68
N PRO A 83 -10.47 -1.61 1.88
CA PRO A 83 -10.47 -2.23 0.58
C PRO A 83 -10.44 -3.76 0.65
N ASN A 84 -11.10 -4.39 -0.31
CA ASN A 84 -11.06 -5.82 -0.54
C ASN A 84 -10.14 -6.17 -1.72
N PHE A 85 -9.49 -7.33 -1.66
CA PHE A 85 -8.70 -7.85 -2.79
C PHE A 85 -9.44 -8.98 -3.52
N PHE A 86 -10.77 -8.90 -3.53
CA PHE A 86 -11.67 -9.83 -4.21
C PHE A 86 -12.92 -9.09 -4.70
N GLY A 87 -13.69 -9.74 -5.58
CA GLY A 87 -14.90 -9.16 -6.15
C GLY A 87 -14.63 -8.16 -7.29
N GLY A 88 -15.60 -8.00 -8.17
CA GLY A 88 -15.41 -7.25 -9.41
C GLY A 88 -15.14 -5.75 -9.22
N ALA A 89 -15.88 -5.08 -8.34
CA ALA A 89 -15.71 -3.64 -8.12
C ALA A 89 -14.39 -3.30 -7.41
N PRO A 90 -13.99 -3.97 -6.30
CA PRO A 90 -12.70 -3.74 -5.68
C PRO A 90 -11.52 -3.99 -6.62
N LEU A 91 -11.53 -5.09 -7.39
CA LEU A 91 -10.44 -5.39 -8.32
C LEU A 91 -10.33 -4.37 -9.45
N ARG A 92 -11.44 -3.81 -9.93
CA ARG A 92 -11.40 -2.68 -10.88
C ARG A 92 -10.80 -1.42 -10.24
N GLY A 93 -11.11 -1.15 -8.97
CA GLY A 93 -10.50 -0.04 -8.22
C GLY A 93 -8.98 -0.23 -8.09
N TRP A 94 -8.54 -1.42 -7.71
CA TRP A 94 -7.11 -1.75 -7.62
C TRP A 94 -6.41 -1.70 -8.98
N LYS A 95 -7.08 -2.07 -10.07
CA LYS A 95 -6.54 -1.89 -11.42
C LYS A 95 -6.23 -0.43 -11.72
N LYS A 96 -7.14 0.50 -11.40
CA LYS A 96 -6.90 1.95 -11.56
C LYS A 96 -5.71 2.43 -10.70
N VAL A 97 -5.60 1.95 -9.45
CA VAL A 97 -4.45 2.25 -8.59
C VAL A 97 -3.15 1.77 -9.24
N LEU A 98 -3.12 0.53 -9.72
CA LEU A 98 -1.97 -0.06 -10.39
C LEU A 98 -1.55 0.75 -11.63
N GLU A 99 -2.51 1.08 -12.50
CA GLU A 99 -2.29 1.88 -13.70
C GLU A 99 -1.73 3.27 -13.35
N ALA A 100 -2.27 3.91 -12.30
CA ALA A 100 -1.81 5.23 -11.85
C ALA A 100 -0.39 5.20 -11.28
N VAL A 101 -0.02 4.15 -10.51
CA VAL A 101 1.35 3.99 -9.98
C VAL A 101 2.33 3.64 -11.09
N HIS A 102 1.95 2.77 -12.03
CA HIS A 102 2.79 2.34 -13.14
C HIS A 102 3.01 3.40 -14.23
N THR A 103 2.49 4.63 -14.03
CA THR A 103 2.99 5.81 -14.79
C THR A 103 4.41 6.21 -14.38
N THR A 104 4.97 5.56 -13.36
CA THR A 104 6.33 5.73 -12.83
C THR A 104 7.01 4.36 -12.75
N ASP A 105 8.29 4.33 -12.37
CA ASP A 105 9.04 3.08 -12.14
C ASP A 105 8.78 2.45 -10.76
N CYS A 106 7.98 3.10 -9.91
CA CYS A 106 7.62 2.62 -8.58
C CYS A 106 6.90 1.27 -8.66
N LYS A 107 7.27 0.35 -7.78
CA LYS A 107 6.59 -0.94 -7.62
C LYS A 107 5.50 -0.83 -6.57
N ILE A 108 4.47 -1.69 -6.69
CA ILE A 108 3.37 -1.74 -5.73
C ILE A 108 2.99 -3.18 -5.43
N ALA A 109 2.76 -3.48 -4.15
CA ALA A 109 2.31 -4.78 -3.68
C ALA A 109 1.16 -4.63 -2.69
N PRO A 110 0.13 -5.48 -2.72
CA PRO A 110 -0.94 -5.44 -1.73
C PRO A 110 -0.48 -6.01 -0.38
N GLN A 111 -0.90 -5.38 0.73
CA GLN A 111 -0.89 -6.03 2.02
C GLN A 111 -2.19 -6.85 2.17
N LEU A 112 -2.12 -8.15 1.91
CA LEU A 112 -3.25 -9.04 2.17
C LEU A 112 -3.45 -9.19 3.68
N TRP A 113 -4.68 -8.97 4.14
CA TRP A 113 -4.93 -8.81 5.56
C TRP A 113 -6.17 -9.56 6.06
N HIS A 114 -6.08 -10.04 7.29
CA HIS A 114 -7.16 -10.56 8.11
C HIS A 114 -6.96 -10.05 9.54
N VAL A 115 -7.93 -9.34 10.12
CA VAL A 115 -7.76 -8.72 11.45
C VAL A 115 -7.69 -9.72 12.61
N GLY A 116 -8.08 -10.98 12.39
CA GLY A 116 -8.05 -12.00 13.43
C GLY A 116 -8.83 -11.58 14.67
N MET A 117 -8.22 -11.78 15.84
CA MET A 117 -8.81 -11.43 17.14
C MET A 117 -8.91 -9.92 17.41
N ALA A 118 -8.28 -9.08 16.60
CA ALA A 118 -8.41 -7.62 16.73
C ALA A 118 -9.76 -7.07 16.22
N ARG A 119 -10.65 -7.94 15.71
CA ARG A 119 -12.00 -7.55 15.33
C ARG A 119 -12.77 -7.05 16.55
N PRO A 120 -13.33 -5.81 16.53
CA PRO A 120 -14.17 -5.33 17.63
C PRO A 120 -15.36 -6.26 17.84
N PHE A 121 -15.52 -6.80 19.03
CA PHE A 121 -16.66 -7.62 19.42
C PHE A 121 -17.89 -6.71 19.48
N LYS A 122 -18.63 -6.56 18.40
CA LYS A 122 -20.01 -6.08 18.44
C LYS A 122 -20.88 -7.32 18.47
N GLY A 123 -21.57 -7.53 19.59
CA GLY A 123 -22.27 -8.76 19.97
C GLY A 123 -23.41 -9.26 19.09
N GLU A 124 -23.44 -8.94 17.80
CA GLU A 124 -24.57 -9.29 16.94
C GLU A 124 -24.21 -9.75 15.52
N ASN A 125 -23.01 -10.14 15.20
CA ASN A 125 -22.74 -10.78 13.90
C ASN A 125 -21.44 -11.58 13.93
N LEU A 126 -21.45 -12.69 14.65
CA LEU A 126 -20.56 -13.80 14.32
C LEU A 126 -21.24 -14.57 13.17
N PRO A 127 -20.63 -14.76 12.01
CA PRO A 127 -21.08 -15.80 11.09
C PRO A 127 -20.95 -17.14 11.85
N ASN A 128 -22.03 -17.93 11.84
CA ASN A 128 -22.05 -19.30 12.35
C ASN A 128 -21.05 -20.15 11.60
#